data_f8b9b845e652e971ec444ad6cdcfe16c
#
_entry.id   f8b9b845e652e971ec444ad6cdcfe16c
#
_cell.length_a   1.000
_cell.length_b   1.000
_cell.length_c   1.000
_cell.angle_alpha   90.00
_cell.angle_beta   90.00
_cell.angle_gamma   90.00
#
_symmetry.space_group_name_H-M   'P 1'
#
loop_
_entity.id
_entity.type
_entity.pdbx_description
1 polymer ?
#
loop_
_entity_poly.entity_id
_entity_poly.type
_entity_poly.pdbx_seq_one_letter_code
_entity_poly.pdbx_strand_id
1 'polypeptide(L)'
;MAEGTACARPASLGGGLGPKATVQAADGALWIAKFPSKHDEYNSGAWEKVVHDLAGLCGLTVPESKLETFSKTGSTFLVKRFDRIGKKRIHFASAMTLLGKTDGASAADGTSYLDLAAYIRANGAEPKKDLAELWKRIVFNMAVSNTDDHLRNHGFILTTTGWRLSPLFDVNPVPSGDSLSLNVSEYDNSIDVQLAIEVSGYFGLTKKEALKSSADICGTVKQNWVKLAERYGFSRGAIEYMRPAFSLEP
;
A
#
# COMPACT_ATOMS: atom_id res chain seq x y z
N MET A 1 31.18 11.09 -3.63
CA MET A 1 31.11 11.31 -2.18
C MET A 1 30.02 12.34 -1.93
N ALA A 2 28.86 11.92 -1.51
CA ALA A 2 27.75 12.81 -1.15
C ALA A 2 27.66 12.79 0.38
N GLU A 3 28.22 13.83 1.01
CA GLU A 3 27.99 14.10 2.42
C GLU A 3 26.58 14.69 2.57
N GLY A 4 25.62 13.80 2.79
CA GLY A 4 24.27 14.18 3.17
C GLY A 4 24.12 14.08 4.69
N THR A 5 24.13 15.20 5.39
CA THR A 5 23.80 15.25 6.81
C THR A 5 22.35 14.85 7.01
N ALA A 6 22.11 13.56 7.26
CA ALA A 6 20.79 13.04 7.55
C ALA A 6 20.40 13.43 8.97
N CYS A 7 19.55 14.43 9.15
CA CYS A 7 18.91 14.71 10.43
C CYS A 7 17.77 13.72 10.61
N ALA A 8 18.04 12.59 11.26
CA ALA A 8 17.03 11.59 11.58
C ALA A 8 16.13 12.10 12.72
N ARG A 9 14.84 12.31 12.44
CA ARG A 9 13.80 12.49 13.46
C ARG A 9 12.90 11.26 13.45
N PRO A 10 12.49 10.72 14.61
CA PRO A 10 11.58 9.57 14.64
C PRO A 10 10.29 9.92 13.88
N ALA A 11 9.89 9.06 12.95
CA ALA A 11 8.68 9.23 12.17
C ALA A 11 7.51 8.61 12.93
N SER A 12 6.54 9.42 13.32
CA SER A 12 5.26 8.97 13.85
C SER A 12 4.21 8.91 12.71
N LEU A 13 4.37 8.01 11.76
CA LEU A 13 3.36 7.75 10.73
C LEU A 13 3.44 6.28 10.33
N GLY A 14 2.42 5.52 10.68
CA GLY A 14 2.23 4.12 10.30
C GLY A 14 2.85 3.10 11.27
N GLY A 15 2.04 2.13 11.67
CA GLY A 15 2.36 1.09 12.64
C GLY A 15 3.11 -0.11 12.06
N GLY A 16 4.21 0.07 11.36
CA GLY A 16 5.09 -1.05 10.99
C GLY A 16 6.12 -1.32 12.10
N LEU A 17 6.42 -2.59 12.38
CA LEU A 17 7.34 -3.03 13.45
C LEU A 17 8.82 -2.73 13.19
N GLY A 18 9.21 -2.30 11.98
CA GLY A 18 10.60 -2.04 11.60
C GLY A 18 11.09 -0.61 11.96
N PRO A 19 12.42 -0.43 12.11
CA PRO A 19 13.01 0.88 12.36
C PRO A 19 12.80 1.80 11.14
N LYS A 20 12.25 3.00 11.38
CA LYS A 20 12.00 4.00 10.34
C LYS A 20 12.37 5.41 10.80
N ALA A 21 12.81 6.23 9.85
CA ALA A 21 13.14 7.64 10.09
C ALA A 21 12.68 8.54 8.95
N THR A 22 12.42 9.81 9.26
CA THR A 22 12.29 10.83 8.23
C THR A 22 13.69 11.35 7.90
N VAL A 23 14.06 11.30 6.62
CA VAL A 23 15.33 11.80 6.11
C VAL A 23 15.09 12.94 5.11
N GLN A 24 16.02 13.87 5.02
CA GLN A 24 15.96 14.97 4.08
C GLN A 24 16.98 14.76 2.95
N ALA A 25 16.52 14.81 1.71
CA ALA A 25 17.39 14.77 0.54
C ALA A 25 18.06 16.13 0.30
N ALA A 26 19.09 16.16 -0.55
CA ALA A 26 19.86 17.37 -0.85
C ALA A 26 19.00 18.50 -1.45
N ASP A 27 17.94 18.16 -2.17
CA ASP A 27 16.95 19.10 -2.72
C ASP A 27 15.93 19.62 -1.69
N GLY A 28 16.06 19.19 -0.44
CA GLY A 28 15.16 19.56 0.66
C GLY A 28 13.89 18.70 0.75
N ALA A 29 13.66 17.75 -0.16
CA ALA A 29 12.53 16.83 -0.09
C ALA A 29 12.64 15.90 1.13
N LEU A 30 11.50 15.63 1.76
CA LEU A 30 11.44 14.71 2.90
C LEU A 30 11.04 13.31 2.43
N TRP A 31 11.75 12.32 2.94
CA TRP A 31 11.54 10.90 2.67
C TRP A 31 11.34 10.13 3.98
N ILE A 32 10.62 9.05 3.92
CA ILE A 32 10.58 8.06 4.98
C ILE A 32 11.55 6.94 4.56
N ALA A 33 12.54 6.66 5.40
CA ALA A 33 13.43 5.52 5.26
C ALA A 33 12.97 4.40 6.18
N LYS A 34 12.69 3.24 5.63
CA LYS A 34 12.40 1.99 6.36
C LYS A 34 13.66 1.13 6.30
N PHE A 35 14.30 0.94 7.44
CA PHE A 35 15.54 0.20 7.55
C PHE A 35 15.29 -1.28 7.81
N PRO A 36 16.20 -2.18 7.36
CA PRO A 36 16.09 -3.59 7.68
C PRO A 36 16.19 -3.82 9.19
N SER A 37 15.39 -4.74 9.70
CA SER A 37 15.42 -5.21 11.09
C SER A 37 16.27 -6.48 11.19
N LYS A 38 16.84 -6.73 12.37
CA LYS A 38 17.51 -8.00 12.67
C LYS A 38 16.54 -9.18 12.78
N HIS A 39 15.25 -8.89 12.91
CA HIS A 39 14.18 -9.88 13.02
C HIS A 39 13.48 -10.16 11.68
N ASP A 40 13.89 -9.48 10.60
CA ASP A 40 13.31 -9.72 9.29
C ASP A 40 13.75 -11.11 8.78
N GLU A 41 12.78 -11.96 8.48
CA GLU A 41 13.01 -13.29 7.92
C GLU A 41 13.46 -13.23 6.46
N TYR A 42 13.18 -12.12 5.79
CA TYR A 42 13.53 -11.84 4.39
C TYR A 42 13.81 -10.34 4.20
N ASN A 43 14.33 -9.96 3.05
CA ASN A 43 14.61 -8.55 2.72
C ASN A 43 13.29 -7.79 2.48
N SER A 44 12.60 -7.41 3.58
CA SER A 44 11.28 -6.77 3.57
C SER A 44 11.27 -5.46 2.79
N GLY A 45 12.31 -4.63 2.95
CA GLY A 45 12.42 -3.36 2.21
C GLY A 45 12.51 -3.55 0.69
N ALA A 46 13.19 -4.61 0.22
CA ALA A 46 13.25 -4.91 -1.21
C ALA A 46 11.91 -5.50 -1.72
N TRP A 47 11.21 -6.32 -0.94
CA TRP A 47 9.87 -6.80 -1.30
C TRP A 47 8.84 -5.68 -1.32
N GLU A 48 8.88 -4.75 -0.36
CA GLU A 48 8.04 -3.55 -0.41
C GLU A 48 8.30 -2.74 -1.69
N LYS A 49 9.56 -2.63 -2.14
CA LYS A 49 9.90 -1.97 -3.41
C LYS A 49 9.33 -2.72 -4.63
N VAL A 50 9.40 -4.05 -4.65
CA VAL A 50 8.79 -4.86 -5.73
C VAL A 50 7.29 -4.57 -5.82
N VAL A 51 6.58 -4.66 -4.70
CA VAL A 51 5.13 -4.45 -4.66
C VAL A 51 4.77 -3.00 -4.97
N HIS A 52 5.54 -2.03 -4.49
CA HIS A 52 5.35 -0.62 -4.82
C HIS A 52 5.44 -0.35 -6.33
N ASP A 53 6.43 -0.96 -7.02
CA ASP A 53 6.57 -0.80 -8.46
C ASP A 53 5.46 -1.53 -9.23
N LEU A 54 5.03 -2.72 -8.75
CA LEU A 54 3.85 -3.41 -9.29
C LEU A 54 2.59 -2.54 -9.18
N ALA A 55 2.38 -1.87 -8.06
CA ALA A 55 1.25 -0.95 -7.87
C ALA A 55 1.26 0.16 -8.93
N GLY A 56 2.42 0.76 -9.19
CA GLY A 56 2.59 1.74 -10.26
C GLY A 56 2.29 1.17 -11.64
N LEU A 57 2.75 -0.05 -11.95
CA LEU A 57 2.45 -0.74 -13.22
C LEU A 57 0.95 -1.07 -13.37
N CYS A 58 0.24 -1.31 -12.27
CA CYS A 58 -1.22 -1.50 -12.25
C CYS A 58 -2.00 -0.17 -12.36
N GLY A 59 -1.31 0.97 -12.49
CA GLY A 59 -1.93 2.29 -12.61
C GLY A 59 -2.50 2.83 -11.29
N LEU A 60 -2.03 2.32 -10.15
CA LEU A 60 -2.32 2.87 -8.84
C LEU A 60 -1.46 4.11 -8.58
N THR A 61 -2.00 5.04 -7.81
CA THR A 61 -1.28 6.24 -7.41
C THR A 61 -0.29 5.90 -6.29
N VAL A 62 1.00 5.95 -6.58
CA VAL A 62 2.10 5.67 -5.63
C VAL A 62 3.05 6.87 -5.52
N PRO A 63 3.68 7.10 -4.36
CA PRO A 63 4.71 8.14 -4.24
C PRO A 63 6.02 7.70 -4.89
N GLU A 64 6.92 8.64 -5.16
CA GLU A 64 8.28 8.34 -5.60
C GLU A 64 9.00 7.49 -4.55
N SER A 65 9.71 6.43 -4.99
CA SER A 65 10.43 5.53 -4.09
C SER A 65 11.80 5.12 -4.62
N LYS A 66 12.70 4.75 -3.72
CA LYS A 66 14.05 4.25 -4.00
C LYS A 66 14.36 3.06 -3.11
N LEU A 67 15.26 2.20 -3.58
CA LEU A 67 15.84 1.14 -2.78
C LEU A 67 17.35 1.39 -2.68
N GLU A 68 17.87 1.45 -1.46
CA GLU A 68 19.27 1.70 -1.18
C GLU A 68 19.80 0.64 -0.23
N THR A 69 21.10 0.35 -0.32
CA THR A 69 21.76 -0.62 0.55
C THR A 69 22.83 0.08 1.37
N PHE A 70 22.54 0.31 2.65
CA PHE A 70 23.46 0.95 3.60
C PHE A 70 24.13 -0.06 4.54
N SER A 71 23.63 -1.29 4.59
CA SER A 71 24.15 -2.34 5.47
C SER A 71 24.13 -3.71 4.80
N LYS A 72 24.83 -4.68 5.41
CA LYS A 72 24.82 -6.08 4.95
C LYS A 72 23.54 -6.84 5.37
N THR A 73 22.71 -6.25 6.23
CA THR A 73 21.53 -6.90 6.81
C THR A 73 20.30 -6.85 5.92
N GLY A 74 20.30 -5.99 4.89
CA GLY A 74 19.19 -5.84 3.96
C GLY A 74 19.16 -4.48 3.30
N SER A 75 18.14 -4.26 2.48
CA SER A 75 17.92 -3.01 1.76
C SER A 75 17.05 -2.04 2.56
N THR A 76 17.32 -0.75 2.41
CA THR A 76 16.49 0.32 2.96
C THR A 76 15.52 0.80 1.88
N PHE A 77 14.23 0.69 2.14
CA PHE A 77 13.20 1.27 1.29
C PHE A 77 12.99 2.74 1.65
N LEU A 78 13.09 3.60 0.65
CA LEU A 78 12.85 5.03 0.80
C LEU A 78 11.62 5.43 0.00
N VAL A 79 10.69 6.12 0.64
CA VAL A 79 9.48 6.65 0.00
C VAL A 79 9.35 8.14 0.27
N LYS A 80 9.11 8.91 -0.79
CA LYS A 80 8.96 10.36 -0.70
C LYS A 80 7.67 10.72 0.01
N ARG A 81 7.74 11.65 0.94
CA ARG A 81 6.56 12.13 1.66
C ARG A 81 5.66 12.92 0.73
N PHE A 82 4.43 12.46 0.59
CA PHE A 82 3.38 13.11 -0.21
C PHE A 82 2.58 14.17 0.57
N ASP A 83 2.74 14.21 1.90
CA ASP A 83 2.12 15.20 2.77
C ASP A 83 2.95 16.50 2.90
N ARG A 84 3.79 16.77 1.89
CA ARG A 84 4.64 17.97 1.82
C ARG A 84 4.64 18.56 0.42
N ILE A 85 4.52 19.90 0.35
CA ILE A 85 4.78 20.69 -0.85
C ILE A 85 5.81 21.76 -0.47
N GLY A 86 7.06 21.55 -0.86
CA GLY A 86 8.18 22.33 -0.38
C GLY A 86 8.26 22.27 1.15
N LYS A 87 8.21 23.44 1.81
CA LYS A 87 8.20 23.53 3.29
C LYS A 87 6.81 23.43 3.93
N LYS A 88 5.74 23.45 3.12
CA LYS A 88 4.36 23.41 3.62
C LYS A 88 3.95 21.97 3.94
N ARG A 89 3.32 21.79 5.09
CA ARG A 89 2.66 20.55 5.48
C ARG A 89 1.24 20.54 4.94
N ILE A 90 0.87 19.46 4.25
CA ILE A 90 -0.51 19.19 3.87
C ILE A 90 -1.14 18.39 5.01
N HIS A 91 -2.38 18.72 5.36
CA HIS A 91 -3.09 17.98 6.40
C HIS A 91 -3.36 16.55 5.93
N PHE A 92 -2.92 15.58 6.74
CA PHE A 92 -3.06 14.15 6.51
C PHE A 92 -3.72 13.51 7.73
N ALA A 93 -4.64 12.59 7.49
CA ALA A 93 -5.21 11.73 8.52
C ALA A 93 -5.34 10.29 7.98
N SER A 94 -5.19 9.31 8.86
CA SER A 94 -5.47 7.91 8.51
C SER A 94 -6.99 7.65 8.49
N ALA A 95 -7.41 6.62 7.76
CA ALA A 95 -8.79 6.15 7.78
C ALA A 95 -9.23 5.79 9.20
N MET A 96 -8.35 5.18 9.99
CA MET A 96 -8.62 4.88 11.39
C MET A 96 -9.06 6.12 12.17
N THR A 97 -8.34 7.24 12.01
CA THR A 97 -8.69 8.51 12.66
C THR A 97 -10.00 9.09 12.14
N LEU A 98 -10.21 9.08 10.83
CA LEU A 98 -11.39 9.70 10.20
C LEU A 98 -12.68 8.91 10.44
N LEU A 99 -12.57 7.60 10.60
CA LEU A 99 -13.69 6.71 10.94
C LEU A 99 -13.93 6.59 12.45
N GLY A 100 -13.11 7.24 13.29
CA GLY A 100 -13.22 7.15 14.75
C GLY A 100 -12.98 5.73 15.30
N LYS A 101 -12.21 4.91 14.59
CA LYS A 101 -11.88 3.54 15.00
C LYS A 101 -10.62 3.53 15.88
N THR A 102 -10.50 2.49 16.70
CA THR A 102 -9.33 2.25 17.56
C THR A 102 -8.29 1.39 16.84
N ASP A 103 -7.07 1.36 17.36
CA ASP A 103 -6.01 0.49 16.86
C ASP A 103 -6.40 -0.99 17.03
N GLY A 104 -6.14 -1.81 15.99
CA GLY A 104 -6.55 -3.21 15.94
C GLY A 104 -7.94 -3.45 15.32
N ALA A 105 -8.70 -2.40 14.96
CA ALA A 105 -9.97 -2.57 14.25
C ALA A 105 -9.75 -3.31 12.91
N SER A 106 -10.50 -4.39 12.72
CA SER A 106 -10.29 -5.38 11.66
C SER A 106 -11.62 -5.97 11.16
N ALA A 107 -11.54 -6.93 10.25
CA ALA A 107 -12.68 -7.71 9.78
C ALA A 107 -13.47 -8.37 10.93
N ALA A 108 -12.77 -8.81 11.98
CA ALA A 108 -13.40 -9.43 13.16
C ALA A 108 -14.38 -8.48 13.88
N ASP A 109 -14.13 -7.17 13.81
CA ASP A 109 -15.02 -6.13 14.39
C ASP A 109 -16.02 -5.59 13.37
N GLY A 110 -16.17 -6.24 12.22
CA GLY A 110 -17.02 -5.79 11.11
C GLY A 110 -16.48 -4.58 10.35
N THR A 111 -15.20 -4.21 10.56
CA THR A 111 -14.58 -3.09 9.83
C THR A 111 -14.29 -3.50 8.39
N SER A 112 -14.67 -2.66 7.43
CA SER A 112 -14.64 -3.00 6.01
C SER A 112 -14.12 -1.87 5.12
N TYR A 113 -13.74 -2.21 3.88
CA TYR A 113 -13.49 -1.22 2.83
C TYR A 113 -14.76 -0.44 2.45
N LEU A 114 -15.94 -0.97 2.77
CA LEU A 114 -17.22 -0.27 2.56
C LEU A 114 -17.35 0.95 3.49
N ASP A 115 -16.76 0.90 4.70
CA ASP A 115 -16.69 2.07 5.60
C ASP A 115 -15.87 3.20 4.97
N LEU A 116 -14.73 2.84 4.34
CA LEU A 116 -13.90 3.81 3.61
C LEU A 116 -14.66 4.38 2.41
N ALA A 117 -15.37 3.53 1.66
CA ALA A 117 -16.16 3.96 0.51
C ALA A 117 -17.29 4.92 0.94
N ALA A 118 -17.96 4.65 2.05
CA ALA A 118 -18.98 5.54 2.61
C ALA A 118 -18.37 6.89 3.02
N TYR A 119 -17.20 6.88 3.67
CA TYR A 119 -16.51 8.11 4.05
C TYR A 119 -16.10 8.94 2.82
N ILE A 120 -15.53 8.30 1.79
CA ILE A 120 -15.14 8.98 0.53
C ILE A 120 -16.37 9.61 -0.14
N ARG A 121 -17.52 8.93 -0.15
CA ARG A 121 -18.76 9.47 -0.72
C ARG A 121 -19.24 10.73 0.00
N ALA A 122 -19.16 10.73 1.33
CA ALA A 122 -19.67 11.82 2.15
C ALA A 122 -18.72 13.03 2.21
N ASN A 123 -17.40 12.80 2.20
CA ASN A 123 -16.39 13.80 2.55
C ASN A 123 -15.34 14.04 1.47
N GLY A 124 -15.38 13.26 0.39
CA GLY A 124 -14.36 13.28 -0.66
C GLY A 124 -14.48 14.50 -1.58
N ALA A 125 -13.35 15.06 -1.99
CA ALA A 125 -13.27 16.12 -2.99
C ALA A 125 -13.51 15.61 -4.42
N GLU A 126 -13.11 14.37 -4.73
CA GLU A 126 -13.29 13.70 -6.02
C GLU A 126 -13.76 12.25 -5.81
N PRO A 127 -14.97 12.04 -5.23
CA PRO A 127 -15.38 10.72 -4.74
C PRO A 127 -15.36 9.65 -5.81
N LYS A 128 -15.75 9.96 -7.05
CA LYS A 128 -15.76 8.99 -8.15
C LYS A 128 -14.36 8.43 -8.45
N LYS A 129 -13.33 9.29 -8.44
CA LYS A 129 -11.94 8.87 -8.69
C LYS A 129 -11.39 8.07 -7.51
N ASP A 130 -11.62 8.55 -6.30
CA ASP A 130 -11.05 7.95 -5.09
C ASP A 130 -11.72 6.61 -4.76
N LEU A 131 -13.01 6.44 -5.06
CA LEU A 131 -13.70 5.17 -4.96
C LEU A 131 -13.15 4.13 -5.95
N ALA A 132 -12.98 4.52 -7.21
CA ALA A 132 -12.41 3.62 -8.22
C ALA A 132 -10.95 3.23 -7.88
N GLU A 133 -10.17 4.18 -7.37
CA GLU A 133 -8.81 3.93 -6.88
C GLU A 133 -8.82 2.97 -5.68
N LEU A 134 -9.70 3.17 -4.69
CA LEU A 134 -9.82 2.29 -3.52
C LEU A 134 -10.18 0.86 -3.92
N TRP A 135 -11.14 0.69 -4.84
CA TRP A 135 -11.49 -0.64 -5.34
C TRP A 135 -10.31 -1.35 -6.02
N LYS A 136 -9.56 -0.64 -6.85
CA LYS A 136 -8.34 -1.20 -7.47
C LYS A 136 -7.31 -1.62 -6.43
N ARG A 137 -7.17 -0.88 -5.31
CA ARG A 137 -6.27 -1.25 -4.21
C ARG A 137 -6.71 -2.54 -3.52
N ILE A 138 -8.01 -2.77 -3.35
CA ILE A 138 -8.53 -4.03 -2.81
C ILE A 138 -8.09 -5.20 -3.69
N VAL A 139 -8.34 -5.13 -5.00
CA VAL A 139 -7.92 -6.17 -5.95
C VAL A 139 -6.40 -6.33 -5.97
N PHE A 140 -5.66 -5.23 -5.92
CA PHE A 140 -4.19 -5.27 -5.87
C PHE A 140 -3.68 -5.92 -4.59
N ASN A 141 -4.24 -5.59 -3.42
CA ASN A 141 -3.89 -6.23 -2.14
C ASN A 141 -4.12 -7.75 -2.18
N MET A 142 -5.22 -8.18 -2.81
CA MET A 142 -5.47 -9.60 -3.06
C MET A 142 -4.39 -10.20 -3.97
N ALA A 143 -4.06 -9.52 -5.09
CA ALA A 143 -3.12 -10.02 -6.09
C ALA A 143 -1.67 -10.13 -5.59
N VAL A 144 -1.31 -9.41 -4.54
CA VAL A 144 0.03 -9.47 -3.90
C VAL A 144 -0.03 -10.05 -2.49
N SER A 145 -1.18 -10.57 -2.08
CA SER A 145 -1.43 -11.12 -0.74
C SER A 145 -1.00 -10.17 0.38
N ASN A 146 -1.34 -8.88 0.25
CA ASN A 146 -1.11 -7.89 1.32
C ASN A 146 -2.18 -8.04 2.39
N THR A 147 -1.99 -8.97 3.30
CA THR A 147 -2.97 -9.30 4.36
C THR A 147 -2.91 -8.36 5.56
N ASP A 148 -1.91 -7.49 5.65
CA ASP A 148 -1.79 -6.47 6.72
C ASP A 148 -2.33 -5.09 6.30
N ASP A 149 -3.32 -5.06 5.37
CA ASP A 149 -3.93 -3.82 4.89
C ASP A 149 -5.01 -3.29 5.86
N HIS A 150 -4.56 -2.74 6.98
CA HIS A 150 -5.42 -2.18 8.02
C HIS A 150 -5.71 -0.67 7.81
N LEU A 151 -6.65 -0.10 8.58
CA LEU A 151 -7.10 1.30 8.44
C LEU A 151 -6.00 2.36 8.55
N ARG A 152 -4.84 2.06 9.16
CA ARG A 152 -3.70 2.98 9.21
C ARG A 152 -2.96 3.08 7.87
N ASN A 153 -3.09 2.07 7.00
CA ASN A 153 -2.45 2.02 5.68
C ASN A 153 -3.27 2.76 4.61
N HIS A 154 -4.48 3.22 4.96
CA HIS A 154 -5.29 4.11 4.15
C HIS A 154 -5.20 5.54 4.68
N GLY A 155 -4.60 6.42 3.90
CA GLY A 155 -4.45 7.83 4.25
C GLY A 155 -5.33 8.74 3.43
N PHE A 156 -5.62 9.91 3.99
CA PHE A 156 -6.37 10.96 3.33
C PHE A 156 -5.62 12.30 3.45
N ILE A 157 -5.67 13.08 2.39
CA ILE A 157 -5.09 14.42 2.29
C ILE A 157 -6.24 15.42 2.20
N LEU A 158 -6.23 16.43 3.06
CA LEU A 158 -7.23 17.50 3.04
C LEU A 158 -6.87 18.52 1.95
N THR A 159 -7.82 18.75 1.07
CA THR A 159 -7.79 19.80 0.03
C THR A 159 -8.76 20.92 0.37
N THR A 160 -8.83 21.95 -0.46
CA THR A 160 -9.78 23.06 -0.28
C THR A 160 -11.25 22.65 -0.44
N THR A 161 -11.53 21.53 -1.10
CA THR A 161 -12.89 21.07 -1.44
C THR A 161 -13.29 19.78 -0.73
N GLY A 162 -12.42 19.21 0.11
CA GLY A 162 -12.69 17.98 0.85
C GLY A 162 -11.48 17.06 0.90
N TRP A 163 -11.70 15.85 1.36
CA TRP A 163 -10.64 14.85 1.48
C TRP A 163 -10.36 14.16 0.14
N ARG A 164 -9.10 13.81 -0.09
CA ARG A 164 -8.66 12.95 -1.20
C ARG A 164 -7.95 11.72 -0.66
N LEU A 165 -8.19 10.59 -1.25
CA LEU A 165 -7.40 9.39 -0.95
C LEU A 165 -5.91 9.67 -1.24
N SER A 166 -5.03 9.38 -0.28
CA SER A 166 -3.58 9.59 -0.45
C SER A 166 -3.00 8.62 -1.48
N PRO A 167 -1.80 8.84 -1.98
CA PRO A 167 -1.05 7.78 -2.65
C PRO A 167 -0.97 6.52 -1.78
N LEU A 168 -0.91 5.34 -2.41
CA LEU A 168 -0.76 4.04 -1.75
C LEU A 168 0.60 3.95 -1.04
N PHE A 169 0.62 3.42 0.17
CA PHE A 169 1.84 3.23 0.98
C PHE A 169 1.70 2.00 1.88
N ASP A 170 2.82 1.47 2.34
CA ASP A 170 2.91 0.37 3.30
C ASP A 170 2.24 -0.92 2.81
N VAL A 171 2.61 -1.37 1.62
CA VAL A 171 2.09 -2.58 0.99
C VAL A 171 3.18 -3.63 0.92
N ASN A 172 2.95 -4.77 1.57
CA ASN A 172 3.94 -5.84 1.69
C ASN A 172 3.32 -7.19 1.30
N PRO A 173 4.04 -8.05 0.54
CA PRO A 173 3.54 -9.37 0.21
C PRO A 173 3.69 -10.32 1.40
N VAL A 174 2.68 -11.13 1.67
CA VAL A 174 2.67 -12.14 2.73
C VAL A 174 2.46 -13.52 2.12
N PRO A 175 3.48 -14.41 2.10
CA PRO A 175 3.39 -15.68 1.38
C PRO A 175 2.44 -16.71 2.00
N SER A 176 2.05 -16.51 3.27
CA SER A 176 1.15 -17.40 4.02
C SER A 176 -0.18 -16.76 4.39
N GLY A 177 -0.51 -15.61 3.79
CA GLY A 177 -1.76 -14.91 4.08
C GLY A 177 -2.93 -15.53 3.31
N ASP A 178 -4.06 -15.75 3.97
CA ASP A 178 -5.27 -16.36 3.42
C ASP A 178 -6.50 -15.43 3.43
N SER A 179 -6.41 -14.30 4.15
CA SER A 179 -7.49 -13.32 4.26
C SER A 179 -6.95 -11.90 4.46
N LEU A 180 -7.74 -10.89 4.10
CA LEU A 180 -7.39 -9.48 4.30
C LEU A 180 -7.70 -9.02 5.73
N SER A 181 -7.05 -7.96 6.21
CA SER A 181 -7.33 -7.37 7.52
C SER A 181 -8.72 -6.72 7.61
N LEU A 182 -9.25 -6.24 6.49
CA LEU A 182 -10.56 -5.58 6.41
C LEU A 182 -11.53 -6.42 5.59
N ASN A 183 -12.80 -6.39 5.95
CA ASN A 183 -13.84 -7.01 5.15
C ASN A 183 -13.96 -6.33 3.76
N VAL A 184 -14.09 -7.15 2.73
CA VAL A 184 -14.34 -6.71 1.35
C VAL A 184 -15.83 -6.48 1.12
N SER A 185 -16.67 -7.36 1.65
CA SER A 185 -18.12 -7.17 1.78
C SER A 185 -18.51 -6.73 3.19
N GLU A 186 -19.71 -7.01 3.65
CA GLU A 186 -20.13 -6.72 5.03
C GLU A 186 -19.44 -7.64 6.06
N TYR A 187 -19.16 -8.90 5.69
CA TYR A 187 -18.70 -9.93 6.63
C TYR A 187 -17.63 -10.88 6.06
N ASP A 188 -17.12 -10.59 4.87
CA ASP A 188 -16.18 -11.48 4.20
C ASP A 188 -14.91 -10.72 3.80
N ASN A 189 -13.76 -11.23 4.23
CA ASN A 189 -12.41 -10.70 3.97
C ASN A 189 -11.54 -11.66 3.17
N SER A 190 -12.14 -12.65 2.50
CA SER A 190 -11.43 -13.63 1.68
C SER A 190 -10.63 -12.97 0.56
N ILE A 191 -9.49 -13.56 0.23
CA ILE A 191 -8.71 -13.20 -0.96
C ILE A 191 -9.38 -13.84 -2.19
N ASP A 192 -10.49 -13.25 -2.62
CA ASP A 192 -11.29 -13.69 -3.75
C ASP A 192 -11.65 -12.50 -4.66
N VAL A 193 -11.15 -12.54 -5.90
CA VAL A 193 -11.44 -11.48 -6.89
C VAL A 193 -12.93 -11.40 -7.20
N GLN A 194 -13.64 -12.52 -7.19
CA GLN A 194 -15.08 -12.54 -7.46
C GLN A 194 -15.84 -11.74 -6.39
N LEU A 195 -15.44 -11.86 -5.11
CA LEU A 195 -15.99 -11.06 -4.02
C LEU A 195 -15.79 -9.54 -4.27
N ALA A 196 -14.60 -9.13 -4.71
CA ALA A 196 -14.33 -7.74 -5.06
C ALA A 196 -15.19 -7.25 -6.23
N ILE A 197 -15.46 -8.12 -7.23
CA ILE A 197 -16.33 -7.80 -8.38
C ILE A 197 -17.78 -7.63 -7.91
N GLU A 198 -18.27 -8.46 -7.02
CA GLU A 198 -19.64 -8.39 -6.50
C GLU A 198 -19.92 -7.08 -5.78
N VAL A 199 -18.97 -6.56 -5.01
CA VAL A 199 -19.11 -5.30 -4.27
C VAL A 199 -18.73 -4.06 -5.10
N SER A 200 -18.31 -4.20 -6.36
CA SER A 200 -17.82 -3.10 -7.20
C SER A 200 -18.79 -1.92 -7.34
N GLY A 201 -20.10 -2.19 -7.28
CA GLY A 201 -21.14 -1.16 -7.31
C GLY A 201 -21.04 -0.15 -6.17
N TYR A 202 -20.56 -0.57 -4.98
CA TYR A 202 -20.30 0.33 -3.86
C TYR A 202 -19.14 1.30 -4.13
N PHE A 203 -18.33 1.04 -5.11
CA PHE A 203 -17.20 1.88 -5.53
C PHE A 203 -17.48 2.64 -6.84
N GLY A 204 -18.74 2.58 -7.31
CA GLY A 204 -19.17 3.30 -8.52
C GLY A 204 -18.71 2.66 -9.82
N LEU A 205 -18.34 1.38 -9.80
CA LEU A 205 -17.94 0.62 -10.98
C LEU A 205 -19.08 -0.28 -11.46
N THR A 206 -19.22 -0.41 -12.77
CA THR A 206 -20.03 -1.45 -13.37
C THR A 206 -19.33 -2.80 -13.26
N LYS A 207 -20.10 -3.89 -13.27
CA LYS A 207 -19.53 -5.26 -13.27
C LYS A 207 -18.55 -5.49 -14.42
N LYS A 208 -18.83 -4.92 -15.61
CA LYS A 208 -17.92 -5.01 -16.77
C LYS A 208 -16.59 -4.29 -16.53
N GLU A 209 -16.61 -3.09 -15.94
CA GLU A 209 -15.39 -2.35 -15.59
C GLU A 209 -14.60 -3.09 -14.51
N ALA A 210 -15.27 -3.65 -13.52
CA ALA A 210 -14.66 -4.44 -12.45
C ALA A 210 -13.97 -5.70 -13.00
N LEU A 211 -14.64 -6.48 -13.82
CA LEU A 211 -14.07 -7.66 -14.49
C LEU A 211 -12.83 -7.32 -15.32
N LYS A 212 -12.92 -6.25 -16.12
CA LYS A 212 -11.76 -5.82 -16.93
C LYS A 212 -10.61 -5.39 -16.05
N SER A 213 -10.88 -4.53 -15.06
CA SER A 213 -9.84 -3.96 -14.21
C SER A 213 -9.17 -5.01 -13.32
N SER A 214 -9.91 -6.01 -12.80
CA SER A 214 -9.34 -7.10 -12.03
C SER A 214 -8.43 -7.98 -12.89
N ALA A 215 -8.85 -8.34 -14.10
CA ALA A 215 -8.02 -9.09 -15.02
C ALA A 215 -6.73 -8.34 -15.40
N ASP A 216 -6.83 -7.02 -15.66
CA ASP A 216 -5.68 -6.18 -15.98
C ASP A 216 -4.68 -6.13 -14.79
N ILE A 217 -5.17 -5.98 -13.55
CA ILE A 217 -4.33 -5.94 -12.34
C ILE A 217 -3.66 -7.29 -12.10
N CYS A 218 -4.42 -8.39 -12.02
CA CYS A 218 -3.87 -9.73 -11.78
C CYS A 218 -2.88 -10.13 -12.89
N GLY A 219 -3.23 -9.86 -14.16
CA GLY A 219 -2.33 -10.11 -15.29
C GLY A 219 -1.02 -9.30 -15.21
N THR A 220 -1.10 -8.02 -14.84
CA THR A 220 0.09 -7.16 -14.68
C THR A 220 0.99 -7.67 -13.56
N VAL A 221 0.42 -8.04 -12.41
CA VAL A 221 1.16 -8.61 -11.28
C VAL A 221 1.84 -9.90 -11.72
N LYS A 222 1.08 -10.87 -12.27
CA LYS A 222 1.57 -12.19 -12.71
C LYS A 222 2.74 -12.08 -13.71
N GLN A 223 2.69 -11.14 -14.63
CA GLN A 223 3.71 -10.96 -15.68
C GLN A 223 5.00 -10.27 -15.20
N ASN A 224 4.94 -9.51 -14.11
CA ASN A 224 6.03 -8.60 -13.76
C ASN A 224 6.69 -8.87 -12.40
N TRP A 225 6.04 -9.54 -11.44
CA TRP A 225 6.58 -9.68 -10.09
C TRP A 225 7.94 -10.40 -10.05
N VAL A 226 8.13 -11.48 -10.82
CA VAL A 226 9.42 -12.21 -10.89
C VAL A 226 10.50 -11.31 -11.49
N LYS A 227 10.21 -10.61 -12.59
CA LYS A 227 11.16 -9.71 -13.25
C LYS A 227 11.63 -8.58 -12.32
N LEU A 228 10.70 -8.04 -11.53
CA LEU A 228 11.04 -7.01 -10.54
C LEU A 228 11.87 -7.60 -9.38
N ALA A 229 11.51 -8.78 -8.90
CA ALA A 229 12.29 -9.47 -7.87
C ALA A 229 13.74 -9.75 -8.35
N GLU A 230 13.92 -10.27 -9.55
CA GLU A 230 15.24 -10.46 -10.17
C GLU A 230 16.00 -9.13 -10.31
N ARG A 231 15.33 -8.07 -10.78
CA ARG A 231 15.89 -6.71 -10.90
C ARG A 231 16.43 -6.19 -9.56
N TYR A 232 15.74 -6.50 -8.45
CA TYR A 232 16.17 -6.11 -7.10
C TYR A 232 17.08 -7.12 -6.41
N GLY A 233 17.62 -8.08 -7.17
CA GLY A 233 18.68 -8.98 -6.74
C GLY A 233 18.23 -10.14 -5.86
N PHE A 234 16.96 -10.52 -5.89
CA PHE A 234 16.49 -11.70 -5.17
C PHE A 234 17.01 -12.99 -5.80
N SER A 235 17.46 -13.91 -4.96
CA SER A 235 17.83 -15.26 -5.37
C SER A 235 16.59 -16.06 -5.81
N ARG A 236 16.82 -17.11 -6.62
CA ARG A 236 15.75 -18.04 -7.01
C ARG A 236 15.00 -18.61 -5.79
N GLY A 237 15.71 -18.96 -4.72
CA GLY A 237 15.10 -19.47 -3.49
C GLY A 237 14.19 -18.46 -2.82
N ALA A 238 14.58 -17.18 -2.77
CA ALA A 238 13.74 -16.11 -2.22
C ALA A 238 12.50 -15.84 -3.08
N ILE A 239 12.62 -15.95 -4.40
CA ILE A 239 11.48 -15.83 -5.34
C ILE A 239 10.51 -16.99 -5.14
N GLU A 240 11.00 -18.23 -5.05
CA GLU A 240 10.14 -19.39 -4.81
C GLU A 240 9.44 -19.33 -3.44
N TYR A 241 10.11 -18.86 -2.40
CA TYR A 241 9.52 -18.65 -1.07
C TYR A 241 8.34 -17.67 -1.12
N MET A 242 8.47 -16.58 -1.89
CA MET A 242 7.43 -15.55 -1.98
C MET A 242 6.35 -15.85 -3.03
N ARG A 243 6.51 -16.88 -3.86
CA ARG A 243 5.58 -17.24 -4.95
C ARG A 243 4.12 -17.36 -4.52
N PRO A 244 3.77 -17.94 -3.35
CA PRO A 244 2.37 -18.04 -2.94
C PRO A 244 1.67 -16.68 -2.84
N ALA A 245 2.39 -15.60 -2.46
CA ALA A 245 1.82 -14.26 -2.37
C ALA A 245 1.35 -13.69 -3.72
N PHE A 246 1.82 -14.23 -4.84
CA PHE A 246 1.52 -13.77 -6.21
C PHE A 246 0.79 -14.81 -7.06
N SER A 247 0.15 -15.79 -6.42
CA SER A 247 -0.48 -16.93 -7.08
C SER A 247 -1.98 -16.75 -7.37
N LEU A 248 -2.56 -15.59 -7.03
CA LEU A 248 -3.98 -15.33 -7.25
C LEU A 248 -4.33 -15.40 -8.74
N GLU A 249 -5.30 -16.24 -9.06
CA GLU A 249 -5.92 -16.29 -10.39
C GLU A 249 -7.20 -15.43 -10.39
N PRO A 250 -7.48 -14.68 -11.48
CA PRO A 250 -8.66 -13.82 -11.59
C PRO A 250 -9.95 -14.61 -11.81
#